data_ed72850682c12a3035b21839a10743cf
#
_entry.id   ed72850682c12a3035b21839a10743cf
#
_cell.length_a   1.000
_cell.length_b   1.000
_cell.length_c   1.000
_cell.angle_alpha   90.00
_cell.angle_beta   90.00
_cell.angle_gamma   90.00
#
_symmetry.space_group_name_H-M   'P 1'
#
loop_
_entity.id
_entity.type
_entity.pdbx_description
1 polymer ?
#
loop_
_entity_poly.entity_id
_entity_poly.type
_entity_poly.pdbx_seq_one_letter_code
_entity_poly.pdbx_strand_id
1 'polypeptide(L)'
;NIDFANTSGAFVSGEADYTVEFEPAATLIEEQGAGYVVASVGKESGYVPYTAYSVKKSYLETHKELLEAFTRAIEKGQEYVNTHTPEQIAKVIAPQFKDTDRKTLEKIVERYAEQDSYKENTKFEKESFTLIQDILEEAGELEKRVDYET
;
A
#
# COMPACT_ATOMS: atom_id res chain seq x y z
N ASN A 1 -3.06 21.67 11.12
CA ASN A 1 -2.84 20.22 11.04
C ASN A 1 -4.20 19.55 10.85
N ILE A 2 -4.41 18.90 9.71
CA ILE A 2 -5.63 18.15 9.39
C ILE A 2 -5.34 16.68 9.70
N ASP A 3 -6.25 16.03 10.44
CA ASP A 3 -6.15 14.59 10.69
C ASP A 3 -6.25 13.85 9.34
N PHE A 4 -5.41 12.83 9.13
CA PHE A 4 -5.36 12.06 7.88
C PHE A 4 -6.75 11.53 7.46
N ALA A 5 -7.59 11.13 8.39
CA ALA A 5 -8.96 10.70 8.10
C ALA A 5 -9.85 11.79 7.48
N ASN A 6 -9.46 13.06 7.55
CA ASN A 6 -10.23 14.21 7.08
C ASN A 6 -9.59 14.93 5.87
N THR A 7 -8.45 14.45 5.36
CA THR A 7 -7.69 15.11 4.27
C THR A 7 -8.48 15.23 2.99
N SER A 8 -9.18 14.17 2.57
CA SER A 8 -10.06 14.18 1.40
C SER A 8 -11.18 15.19 1.51
N GLY A 9 -11.80 15.29 2.69
CA GLY A 9 -12.86 16.26 2.96
C GLY A 9 -12.37 17.71 2.88
N ALA A 10 -11.23 18.00 3.48
CA ALA A 10 -10.60 19.31 3.44
C ALA A 10 -10.22 19.74 2.01
N PHE A 11 -9.67 18.82 1.22
CA PHE A 11 -9.37 19.06 -0.18
C PHE A 11 -10.63 19.35 -1.00
N VAL A 12 -11.67 18.53 -0.88
CA VAL A 12 -12.93 18.70 -1.62
C VAL A 12 -13.66 19.99 -1.22
N SER A 13 -13.52 20.43 0.04
CA SER A 13 -14.09 21.72 0.52
C SER A 13 -13.28 22.95 0.06
N GLY A 14 -12.12 22.76 -0.54
CA GLY A 14 -11.26 23.85 -1.01
C GLY A 14 -10.35 24.46 0.06
N GLU A 15 -10.15 23.76 1.18
CA GLU A 15 -9.21 24.19 2.24
C GLU A 15 -7.75 23.97 1.89
N ALA A 16 -7.47 23.16 0.85
CA ALA A 16 -6.13 22.87 0.36
C ALA A 16 -6.11 22.68 -1.15
N ASP A 17 -5.04 23.14 -1.80
CA ASP A 17 -4.82 22.99 -3.26
C ASP A 17 -4.34 21.58 -3.63
N TYR A 18 -3.72 20.86 -2.69
CA TYR A 18 -3.19 19.50 -2.86
C TYR A 18 -3.49 18.66 -1.63
N THR A 19 -3.68 17.37 -1.87
CA THR A 19 -3.80 16.36 -0.81
C THR A 19 -2.99 15.12 -1.18
N VAL A 20 -2.58 14.34 -0.18
CA VAL A 20 -2.00 13.01 -0.36
C VAL A 20 -3.01 11.99 0.10
N GLU A 21 -3.44 11.14 -0.82
CA GLU A 21 -4.50 10.18 -0.57
C GLU A 21 -4.07 8.76 -0.96
N PHE A 22 -4.62 7.78 -0.25
CA PHE A 22 -4.57 6.37 -0.67
C PHE A 22 -5.80 6.00 -1.50
N GLU A 23 -5.74 4.88 -2.18
CA GLU A 23 -6.93 4.30 -2.77
C GLU A 23 -7.84 3.67 -1.68
N PRO A 24 -9.14 3.75 -1.79
CA PRO A 24 -9.94 4.24 -2.93
C PRO A 24 -10.17 5.76 -2.99
N ALA A 25 -9.74 6.53 -2.00
CA ALA A 25 -10.08 7.95 -1.88
C ALA A 25 -9.59 8.77 -3.08
N ALA A 26 -8.37 8.54 -3.56
CA ALA A 26 -7.82 9.23 -4.74
C ALA A 26 -8.72 9.02 -5.98
N THR A 27 -9.10 7.78 -6.28
CA THR A 27 -9.99 7.47 -7.40
C THR A 27 -11.39 8.09 -7.22
N LEU A 28 -11.96 8.06 -6.02
CA LEU A 28 -13.28 8.64 -5.75
C LEU A 28 -13.30 10.16 -5.90
N ILE A 29 -12.24 10.87 -5.52
CA ILE A 29 -12.10 12.33 -5.73
C ILE A 29 -12.10 12.64 -7.25
N GLU A 30 -11.39 11.86 -8.06
CA GLU A 30 -11.41 12.01 -9.51
C GLU A 30 -12.81 11.73 -10.11
N GLU A 31 -13.47 10.66 -9.70
CA GLU A 31 -14.80 10.29 -10.18
C GLU A 31 -15.87 11.33 -9.83
N GLN A 32 -15.71 12.01 -8.71
CA GLN A 32 -16.55 13.15 -8.31
C GLN A 32 -16.23 14.44 -9.09
N GLY A 33 -15.15 14.46 -9.88
CA GLY A 33 -14.69 15.66 -10.57
C GLY A 33 -14.13 16.75 -9.66
N ALA A 34 -13.79 16.39 -8.42
CA ALA A 34 -13.28 17.32 -7.41
C ALA A 34 -11.76 17.53 -7.48
N GLY A 35 -11.04 16.64 -8.18
CA GLY A 35 -9.60 16.74 -8.34
C GLY A 35 -9.04 15.75 -9.35
N TYR A 36 -7.71 15.73 -9.48
CA TYR A 36 -6.98 14.84 -10.37
C TYR A 36 -5.77 14.27 -9.68
N VAL A 37 -5.43 13.02 -9.93
CA VAL A 37 -4.15 12.45 -9.50
C VAL A 37 -3.04 12.99 -10.41
N VAL A 38 -2.11 13.75 -9.85
CA VAL A 38 -1.03 14.43 -10.59
C VAL A 38 0.31 13.76 -10.42
N ALA A 39 0.51 12.98 -9.35
CA ALA A 39 1.74 12.25 -9.09
C ALA A 39 1.48 11.05 -8.16
N SER A 40 2.35 10.06 -8.23
CA SER A 40 2.38 8.93 -7.29
C SER A 40 3.62 9.07 -6.39
N VAL A 41 3.38 9.31 -5.10
CA VAL A 41 4.47 9.36 -4.11
C VAL A 41 5.22 8.02 -4.07
N GLY A 42 4.50 6.90 -4.16
CA GLY A 42 5.12 5.58 -4.18
C GLY A 42 6.04 5.33 -5.37
N LYS A 43 5.71 5.88 -6.56
CA LYS A 43 6.55 5.77 -7.76
C LYS A 43 7.81 6.63 -7.65
N GLU A 44 7.69 7.82 -7.07
CA GLU A 44 8.80 8.77 -6.96
C GLU A 44 9.73 8.47 -5.77
N SER A 45 9.25 7.82 -4.72
CA SER A 45 10.05 7.48 -3.54
C SER A 45 10.99 6.30 -3.73
N GLY A 46 10.84 5.52 -4.80
CA GLY A 46 11.53 4.24 -4.98
C GLY A 46 10.89 3.10 -4.18
N TYR A 47 11.54 1.94 -4.17
CA TYR A 47 10.99 0.75 -3.49
C TYR A 47 11.20 0.82 -1.98
N VAL A 48 10.16 1.22 -1.28
CA VAL A 48 10.12 1.24 0.19
C VAL A 48 9.05 0.27 0.72
N PRO A 49 9.27 -0.40 1.87
CA PRO A 49 8.22 -1.17 2.50
C PRO A 49 7.21 -0.21 3.14
N TYR A 50 5.96 -0.25 2.68
CA TYR A 50 4.90 0.56 3.29
C TYR A 50 4.15 -0.22 4.37
N THR A 51 3.68 -1.42 4.03
CA THR A 51 3.02 -2.31 5.00
C THR A 51 3.77 -3.63 5.10
N ALA A 52 3.87 -4.16 6.31
CA ALA A 52 4.50 -5.45 6.58
C ALA A 52 3.73 -6.22 7.64
N TYR A 53 3.69 -7.53 7.50
CA TYR A 53 3.22 -8.41 8.55
C TYR A 53 4.34 -8.62 9.57
N SER A 54 4.03 -8.44 10.84
CA SER A 54 4.97 -8.64 11.93
C SER A 54 4.40 -9.52 13.02
N VAL A 55 5.25 -10.28 13.67
CA VAL A 55 4.90 -11.14 14.79
C VAL A 55 5.91 -11.01 15.93
N LYS A 56 5.50 -11.31 17.15
CA LYS A 56 6.44 -11.39 18.28
C LYS A 56 7.42 -12.55 18.09
N LYS A 57 8.69 -12.37 18.44
CA LYS A 57 9.71 -13.44 18.36
C LYS A 57 9.28 -14.72 19.10
N SER A 58 8.68 -14.61 20.27
CA SER A 58 8.15 -15.75 21.03
C SER A 58 7.01 -16.50 20.31
N TYR A 59 6.20 -15.79 19.52
CA TYR A 59 5.17 -16.42 18.72
C TYR A 59 5.77 -17.17 17.52
N LEU A 60 6.76 -16.57 16.84
CA LEU A 60 7.49 -17.21 15.74
C LEU A 60 8.13 -18.54 16.18
N GLU A 61 8.73 -18.59 17.37
CA GLU A 61 9.38 -19.80 17.89
C GLU A 61 8.42 -20.99 18.08
N THR A 62 7.17 -20.70 18.46
CA THR A 62 6.16 -21.71 18.81
C THR A 62 5.16 -22.01 17.71
N HIS A 63 5.08 -21.18 16.63
CA HIS A 63 4.06 -21.29 15.59
C HIS A 63 4.64 -21.28 14.17
N LYS A 64 5.82 -21.83 13.97
CA LYS A 64 6.53 -21.81 12.67
C LYS A 64 5.68 -22.34 11.51
N GLU A 65 5.06 -23.51 11.68
CA GLU A 65 4.23 -24.12 10.62
C GLU A 65 3.05 -23.24 10.21
N LEU A 66 2.42 -22.58 11.19
CA LEU A 66 1.31 -21.65 10.92
C LEU A 66 1.80 -20.43 10.14
N LEU A 67 2.92 -19.82 10.55
CA LEU A 67 3.50 -18.66 9.89
C LEU A 67 3.99 -18.98 8.49
N GLU A 68 4.60 -20.14 8.27
CA GLU A 68 4.95 -20.63 6.94
C GLU A 68 3.71 -20.83 6.06
N ALA A 69 2.64 -21.40 6.60
CA ALA A 69 1.37 -21.57 5.87
C ALA A 69 0.75 -20.21 5.51
N PHE A 70 0.78 -19.26 6.42
CA PHE A 70 0.35 -17.88 6.18
C PHE A 70 1.19 -17.22 5.08
N THR A 71 2.53 -17.30 5.17
CA THR A 71 3.44 -16.75 4.16
C THR A 71 3.18 -17.34 2.78
N ARG A 72 3.00 -18.66 2.68
CA ARG A 72 2.63 -19.32 1.41
C ARG A 72 1.27 -18.85 0.88
N ALA A 73 0.32 -18.52 1.74
CA ALA A 73 -0.97 -17.99 1.31
C ALA A 73 -0.83 -16.57 0.73
N ILE A 74 -0.02 -15.72 1.37
CA ILE A 74 0.31 -14.37 0.85
C ILE A 74 1.04 -14.48 -0.49
N GLU A 75 2.04 -15.35 -0.61
CA GLU A 75 2.79 -15.57 -1.86
C GLU A 75 1.89 -15.99 -3.02
N LYS A 76 0.92 -16.89 -2.78
CA LYS A 76 -0.10 -17.24 -3.79
C LYS A 76 -0.98 -16.04 -4.18
N GLY A 77 -1.29 -15.17 -3.23
CA GLY A 77 -2.02 -13.93 -3.51
C GLY A 77 -1.19 -12.98 -4.38
N GLN A 78 0.09 -12.82 -4.08
CA GLN A 78 1.02 -12.02 -4.88
C GLN A 78 1.17 -12.59 -6.30
N GLU A 79 1.36 -13.90 -6.45
CA GLU A 79 1.40 -14.58 -7.74
C GLU A 79 0.12 -14.34 -8.55
N TYR A 80 -1.04 -14.44 -7.89
CA TYR A 80 -2.33 -14.18 -8.54
C TYR A 80 -2.40 -12.74 -9.08
N VAL A 81 -2.08 -11.75 -8.25
CA VAL A 81 -2.13 -10.33 -8.64
C VAL A 81 -1.15 -10.02 -9.77
N ASN A 82 0.05 -10.62 -9.77
CA ASN A 82 1.07 -10.38 -10.79
C ASN A 82 0.83 -11.13 -12.12
N THR A 83 -0.13 -12.07 -12.15
CA THR A 83 -0.41 -12.90 -13.34
C THR A 83 -1.81 -12.72 -13.94
N HIS A 84 -2.67 -11.95 -13.28
CA HIS A 84 -4.06 -11.75 -13.70
C HIS A 84 -4.34 -10.29 -14.10
N THR A 85 -5.38 -10.10 -14.90
CA THR A 85 -5.80 -8.75 -15.30
C THR A 85 -6.47 -7.99 -14.16
N PRO A 86 -6.47 -6.64 -14.18
CA PRO A 86 -7.18 -5.83 -13.19
C PRO A 86 -8.66 -6.23 -13.03
N GLU A 87 -9.35 -6.55 -14.13
CA GLU A 87 -10.74 -7.04 -14.10
C GLU A 87 -10.88 -8.35 -13.30
N GLN A 88 -9.98 -9.31 -13.53
CA GLN A 88 -9.98 -10.59 -12.84
C GLN A 88 -9.71 -10.42 -11.34
N ILE A 89 -8.75 -9.57 -11.00
CA ILE A 89 -8.40 -9.25 -9.61
C ILE A 89 -9.57 -8.56 -8.92
N ALA A 90 -10.12 -7.50 -9.53
CA ALA A 90 -11.27 -6.77 -9.01
C ALA A 90 -12.47 -7.68 -8.73
N LYS A 91 -12.72 -8.66 -9.61
CA LYS A 91 -13.79 -9.67 -9.42
C LYS A 91 -13.57 -10.50 -8.15
N VAL A 92 -12.33 -10.90 -7.88
CA VAL A 92 -11.99 -11.74 -6.71
C VAL A 92 -12.08 -10.96 -5.41
N ILE A 93 -11.60 -9.70 -5.39
CA ILE A 93 -11.56 -8.89 -4.17
C ILE A 93 -12.88 -8.17 -3.87
N ALA A 94 -13.78 -8.00 -4.85
CA ALA A 94 -15.05 -7.27 -4.69
C ALA A 94 -15.88 -7.66 -3.46
N PRO A 95 -15.97 -8.93 -3.02
CA PRO A 95 -16.70 -9.27 -1.80
C PRO A 95 -16.17 -8.62 -0.52
N GLN A 96 -14.91 -8.17 -0.52
CA GLN A 96 -14.26 -7.50 0.62
C GLN A 96 -14.45 -5.97 0.58
N PHE A 97 -14.82 -5.41 -0.58
CA PHE A 97 -14.99 -3.98 -0.84
C PHE A 97 -16.44 -3.66 -1.19
N LYS A 98 -17.36 -3.90 -0.26
CA LYS A 98 -18.81 -3.81 -0.51
C LYS A 98 -19.30 -2.40 -0.87
N ASP A 99 -18.57 -1.38 -0.42
CA ASP A 99 -18.90 0.04 -0.63
C ASP A 99 -18.25 0.63 -1.90
N THR A 100 -17.51 -0.18 -2.65
CA THR A 100 -16.83 0.24 -3.88
C THR A 100 -17.30 -0.62 -5.04
N ASP A 101 -17.79 -0.01 -6.11
CA ASP A 101 -18.24 -0.75 -7.28
C ASP A 101 -17.07 -1.40 -8.03
N ARG A 102 -17.39 -2.42 -8.84
CA ARG A 102 -16.37 -3.24 -9.48
C ARG A 102 -15.51 -2.47 -10.48
N LYS A 103 -16.04 -1.46 -11.16
CA LYS A 103 -15.27 -0.67 -12.14
C LYS A 103 -14.26 0.23 -11.43
N THR A 104 -14.66 0.83 -10.32
CA THR A 104 -13.78 1.60 -9.46
C THR A 104 -12.67 0.70 -8.89
N LEU A 105 -12.97 -0.52 -8.43
CA LEU A 105 -11.95 -1.48 -8.00
C LEU A 105 -10.99 -1.86 -9.13
N GLU A 106 -11.47 -2.08 -10.33
CA GLU A 106 -10.64 -2.38 -11.50
C GLU A 106 -9.65 -1.24 -11.78
N LYS A 107 -10.13 0.01 -11.80
CA LYS A 107 -9.30 1.21 -11.97
C LYS A 107 -8.24 1.35 -10.86
N ILE A 108 -8.59 1.07 -9.61
CA ILE A 108 -7.66 1.07 -8.48
C ILE A 108 -6.56 0.02 -8.67
N VAL A 109 -6.94 -1.20 -9.02
CA VAL A 109 -5.99 -2.31 -9.27
C VAL A 109 -5.06 -1.96 -10.42
N GLU A 110 -5.59 -1.44 -11.52
CA GLU A 110 -4.81 -0.99 -12.68
C GLU A 110 -3.79 0.08 -12.28
N ARG A 111 -4.20 1.10 -11.54
CA ARG A 111 -3.32 2.18 -11.05
C ARG A 111 -2.18 1.63 -10.17
N TYR A 112 -2.48 0.74 -9.23
CA TYR A 112 -1.44 0.12 -8.41
C TYR A 112 -0.51 -0.81 -9.19
N ALA A 113 -1.00 -1.50 -10.22
CA ALA A 113 -0.18 -2.29 -11.12
C ALA A 113 0.77 -1.39 -11.95
N GLU A 114 0.27 -0.28 -12.50
CA GLU A 114 1.07 0.70 -13.25
C GLU A 114 2.15 1.39 -12.40
N GLN A 115 1.92 1.50 -11.09
CA GLN A 115 2.88 2.03 -10.12
C GLN A 115 3.89 0.99 -9.63
N ASP A 116 3.80 -0.26 -10.09
CA ASP A 116 4.60 -1.39 -9.60
C ASP A 116 4.48 -1.58 -8.07
N SER A 117 3.26 -1.38 -7.54
CA SER A 117 2.99 -1.44 -6.09
C SER A 117 2.83 -2.87 -5.58
N TYR A 118 2.57 -3.83 -6.46
CA TYR A 118 2.38 -5.23 -6.08
C TYR A 118 3.69 -5.99 -6.03
N LYS A 119 4.10 -6.34 -4.82
CA LYS A 119 5.33 -7.11 -4.57
C LYS A 119 5.24 -8.50 -5.23
N GLU A 120 6.32 -8.91 -5.91
CA GLU A 120 6.37 -10.20 -6.60
C GLU A 120 6.50 -11.41 -5.65
N ASN A 121 7.09 -11.20 -4.47
CA ASN A 121 7.38 -12.26 -3.52
C ASN A 121 7.33 -11.74 -2.07
N THR A 122 7.43 -12.65 -1.11
CA THR A 122 7.36 -12.34 0.32
C THR A 122 8.70 -11.91 0.95
N LYS A 123 9.76 -11.76 0.16
CA LYS A 123 11.06 -11.35 0.68
C LYS A 123 11.06 -9.88 1.10
N PHE A 124 11.49 -9.61 2.33
CA PHE A 124 11.70 -8.26 2.84
C PHE A 124 13.11 -7.79 2.50
N GLU A 125 13.23 -6.82 1.58
CA GLU A 125 14.53 -6.44 1.02
C GLU A 125 15.27 -5.45 1.93
N LYS A 126 16.56 -5.70 2.15
CA LYS A 126 17.42 -4.85 3.00
C LYS A 126 17.58 -3.45 2.44
N GLU A 127 17.73 -3.34 1.13
CA GLU A 127 17.86 -2.05 0.43
C GLU A 127 16.62 -1.19 0.61
N SER A 128 15.43 -1.78 0.47
CA SER A 128 14.16 -1.09 0.70
C SER A 128 13.97 -0.67 2.15
N PHE A 129 14.41 -1.52 3.10
CA PHE A 129 14.39 -1.18 4.52
C PHE A 129 15.38 -0.07 4.87
N THR A 130 16.54 -0.02 4.23
CA THR A 130 17.50 1.06 4.38
C THR A 130 16.93 2.37 3.85
N LEU A 131 16.35 2.35 2.64
CA LEU A 131 15.78 3.54 2.00
C LEU A 131 14.65 4.16 2.84
N ILE A 132 13.74 3.37 3.41
CA ILE A 132 12.69 3.94 4.27
C ILE A 132 13.27 4.59 5.53
N GLN A 133 14.35 4.04 6.10
CA GLN A 133 15.01 4.66 7.23
C GLN A 133 15.74 5.97 6.84
N ASP A 134 16.35 6.02 5.65
CA ASP A 134 16.96 7.25 5.13
C ASP A 134 15.91 8.38 5.01
N ILE A 135 14.75 8.06 4.43
CA ILE A 135 13.63 9.01 4.28
C ILE A 135 13.12 9.49 5.65
N LEU A 136 12.91 8.58 6.60
CA LEU A 136 12.40 8.93 7.93
C LEU A 136 13.42 9.74 8.74
N GLU A 137 14.72 9.45 8.61
CA GLU A 137 15.79 10.19 9.28
C GLU A 137 15.90 11.60 8.72
N GLU A 138 15.85 11.75 7.38
CA GLU A 138 15.85 13.05 6.72
C GLU A 138 14.61 13.90 7.09
N ALA A 139 13.46 13.25 7.26
CA ALA A 139 12.24 13.90 7.72
C ALA A 139 12.25 14.26 9.22
N GLY A 140 13.25 13.79 9.99
CA GLY A 140 13.30 14.00 11.44
C GLY A 140 12.34 13.12 12.25
N GLU A 141 11.79 12.07 11.62
CA GLU A 141 10.82 11.15 12.22
C GLU A 141 11.45 9.86 12.76
N LEU A 142 12.76 9.66 12.55
CA LEU A 142 13.52 8.51 13.03
C LEU A 142 14.67 8.96 13.93
N GLU A 143 14.54 8.74 15.25
CA GLU A 143 15.60 9.08 16.21
C GLU A 143 16.78 8.10 16.15
N LYS A 144 16.52 6.84 15.80
CA LYS A 144 17.54 5.78 15.80
C LYS A 144 17.21 4.72 14.76
N ARG A 145 18.19 4.41 13.91
CA ARG A 145 18.08 3.30 12.96
C ARG A 145 17.97 1.95 13.62
N VAL A 146 17.19 1.09 13.01
CA VAL A 146 17.04 -0.32 13.37
C VAL A 146 17.92 -1.16 12.45
N ASP A 147 18.63 -2.13 13.01
CA ASP A 147 19.39 -3.08 12.20
C ASP A 147 18.44 -4.05 11.49
N TYR A 148 18.72 -4.32 10.23
CA TYR A 148 17.95 -5.26 9.41
C TYR A 148 17.94 -6.69 9.98
N GLU A 149 19.02 -7.11 10.62
CA GLU A 149 19.19 -8.45 11.21
C GLU A 149 18.56 -8.59 12.62
N THR A 150 18.00 -7.52 13.18
CA THR A 150 17.39 -7.55 14.52
C THR A 150 15.97 -8.01 14.49
#